data_4f4c0d073b2b93e45be42fe7c7aedb44
#
_entry.id   4f4c0d073b2b93e45be42fe7c7aedb44
#
_cell.length_a   1.000
_cell.length_b   1.000
_cell.length_c   1.000
_cell.angle_alpha   90.00
_cell.angle_beta   90.00
_cell.angle_gamma   90.00
#
_symmetry.space_group_name_H-M   'P 1'
#
loop_
_entity.id
_entity.type
_entity.pdbx_description
1 polymer ?
#
loop_
_entity_poly.entity_id
_entity_poly.type
_entity_poly.pdbx_seq_one_letter_code
_entity_poly.pdbx_strand_id
1 'polypeptide(L)'
;GGSIGFGMLPILVIAYRRGLLPGIICGFIVSIIQMLGGIYVINGSSFDNSFLQVMGPFLQIMLDYVLAYTVVGFAGVFSKTFKNTDSKGKKVCYVILGSAFGGLLKYACHVIAGGVFWLNQGSSFWGINDDSWLYSFIYNGAYCIPNIIICGAVMVIFALYYDKLLFPNDIS
;
A
#
# COMPACT_ATOMS: atom_id res chain seq x y z
N GLY A 1 0.34 14.81 3.26
CA GLY A 1 -0.32 14.10 2.20
C GLY A 1 0.44 12.93 1.62
N GLY A 2 -0.20 12.25 0.70
CA GLY A 2 0.40 11.13 0.01
C GLY A 2 1.47 11.56 -1.00
N SER A 3 2.44 10.69 -1.25
CA SER A 3 3.51 10.93 -2.20
C SER A 3 3.62 9.80 -3.23
N ILE A 4 4.09 10.13 -4.42
CA ILE A 4 4.44 9.16 -5.44
C ILE A 4 5.86 8.67 -5.18
N GLY A 5 6.06 7.35 -5.11
CA GLY A 5 7.37 6.77 -4.81
C GLY A 5 7.39 5.24 -4.85
N PHE A 6 8.51 4.68 -4.43
CA PHE A 6 8.80 3.24 -4.49
C PHE A 6 8.54 2.49 -3.17
N GLY A 7 7.83 3.08 -2.21
CA GLY A 7 7.63 2.48 -0.88
C GLY A 7 6.98 1.09 -0.88
N MET A 8 6.18 0.76 -1.92
CA MET A 8 5.61 -0.58 -2.08
C MET A 8 6.61 -1.61 -2.63
N LEU A 9 7.65 -1.18 -3.35
CA LEU A 9 8.52 -2.07 -4.11
C LEU A 9 9.24 -3.12 -3.24
N PRO A 10 9.90 -2.77 -2.13
CA PRO A 10 10.55 -3.77 -1.28
C PRO A 10 9.58 -4.81 -0.75
N ILE A 11 8.34 -4.42 -0.45
CA ILE A 11 7.29 -5.33 0.04
C ILE A 11 6.92 -6.32 -1.07
N LEU A 12 6.69 -5.83 -2.28
CA LEU A 12 6.36 -6.66 -3.44
C LEU A 12 7.48 -7.66 -3.75
N VAL A 13 8.74 -7.20 -3.74
CA VAL A 13 9.90 -8.09 -3.98
C VAL A 13 9.96 -9.21 -2.94
N ILE A 14 9.83 -8.90 -1.66
CA ILE A 14 9.86 -9.91 -0.59
C ILE A 14 8.64 -10.83 -0.67
N ALA A 15 7.46 -10.28 -0.95
CA ALA A 15 6.22 -11.04 -1.10
C ALA A 15 6.34 -12.10 -2.23
N TYR A 16 6.89 -11.72 -3.39
CA TYR A 16 7.14 -12.68 -4.48
C TYR A 16 8.28 -13.64 -4.17
N ARG A 17 9.36 -13.15 -3.58
CA ARG A 17 10.54 -13.96 -3.27
C ARG A 17 10.28 -14.98 -2.16
N ARG A 18 9.58 -14.61 -1.10
CA ARG A 18 9.43 -15.42 0.13
C ARG A 18 7.99 -15.83 0.45
N GLY A 19 7.00 -15.29 -0.27
CA GLY A 19 5.59 -15.60 -0.07
C GLY A 19 4.85 -14.62 0.84
N LEU A 20 3.62 -15.01 1.20
CA LEU A 20 2.65 -14.15 1.87
C LEU A 20 3.13 -13.62 3.23
N LEU A 21 3.50 -14.51 4.16
CA LEU A 21 3.84 -14.09 5.51
C LEU A 21 5.08 -13.19 5.58
N PRO A 22 6.22 -13.52 4.91
CA PRO A 22 7.33 -12.58 4.83
C PRO A 22 6.99 -11.24 4.14
N GLY A 23 6.09 -11.26 3.15
CA GLY A 23 5.58 -10.03 2.53
C GLY A 23 4.84 -9.14 3.52
N ILE A 24 3.94 -9.71 4.33
CA ILE A 24 3.20 -9.00 5.38
C ILE A 24 4.17 -8.44 6.44
N ILE A 25 5.13 -9.23 6.91
CA ILE A 25 6.14 -8.78 7.87
C ILE A 25 6.98 -7.64 7.30
N CYS A 26 7.41 -7.75 6.04
CA CYS A 26 8.13 -6.69 5.36
C CYS A 26 7.28 -5.41 5.26
N GLY A 27 5.99 -5.53 4.94
CA GLY A 27 5.05 -4.41 4.91
C GLY A 27 4.94 -3.71 6.26
N PHE A 28 4.85 -4.47 7.34
CA PHE A 28 4.85 -3.93 8.70
C PHE A 28 6.16 -3.19 9.03
N ILE A 29 7.32 -3.74 8.68
CA ILE A 29 8.62 -3.09 8.90
C ILE A 29 8.71 -1.79 8.07
N VAL A 30 8.30 -1.84 6.79
CA VAL A 30 8.28 -0.65 5.93
C VAL A 30 7.35 0.42 6.49
N SER A 31 6.22 0.06 7.09
CA SER A 31 5.32 1.02 7.73
C SER A 31 6.01 1.78 8.87
N ILE A 32 6.78 1.09 9.70
CA ILE A 32 7.56 1.73 10.77
C ILE A 32 8.59 2.69 10.20
N ILE A 33 9.32 2.27 9.15
CA ILE A 33 10.32 3.13 8.48
C ILE A 33 9.66 4.39 7.90
N GLN A 34 8.48 4.24 7.28
CA GLN A 34 7.73 5.39 6.76
C GLN A 34 7.30 6.36 7.87
N MET A 35 6.88 5.84 9.01
CA MET A 35 6.51 6.67 10.16
C MET A 35 7.70 7.44 10.74
N LEU A 36 8.92 6.89 10.68
CA LEU A 36 10.13 7.61 11.10
C LEU A 36 10.46 8.81 10.21
N GLY A 37 10.00 8.79 8.96
CA GLY A 37 10.12 9.92 8.02
C GLY A 37 9.15 11.08 8.31
N GLY A 38 8.24 10.89 9.26
CA GLY A 38 7.20 11.85 9.66
C GLY A 38 5.80 11.31 9.44
N ILE A 39 4.90 11.68 10.33
CA ILE A 39 3.47 11.32 10.26
C ILE A 39 2.60 12.56 10.39
N TYR A 40 1.48 12.55 9.69
CA TYR A 40 0.38 13.47 9.95
C TYR A 40 -0.63 12.79 10.86
N VAL A 41 -0.97 13.44 11.96
CA VAL A 41 -1.90 12.91 12.94
C VAL A 41 -3.06 13.87 13.07
N ILE A 42 -4.28 13.32 12.96
CA ILE A 42 -5.50 14.11 13.14
C ILE A 42 -5.61 14.61 14.61
N ASN A 43 -6.12 15.82 14.77
CA ASN A 43 -6.41 16.31 16.10
C ASN A 43 -7.69 15.65 16.63
N GLY A 44 -7.60 14.92 17.74
CA GLY A 44 -8.75 14.26 18.36
C GLY A 44 -9.88 15.22 18.72
N SER A 45 -9.58 16.48 19.07
CA SER A 45 -10.60 17.48 19.40
C SER A 45 -11.52 17.88 18.23
N SER A 46 -11.17 17.51 16.99
CA SER A 46 -12.04 17.75 15.83
C SER A 46 -13.22 16.77 15.71
N PHE A 47 -13.31 15.76 16.59
CA PHE A 47 -14.42 14.83 16.60
C PHE A 47 -15.47 15.17 17.67
N ASP A 48 -16.75 15.06 17.33
CA ASP A 48 -17.87 15.25 18.26
C ASP A 48 -18.03 14.05 19.22
N ASN A 49 -17.52 12.88 18.83
CA ASN A 49 -17.64 11.65 19.61
C ASN A 49 -16.45 11.48 20.56
N SER A 50 -16.70 11.37 21.87
CA SER A 50 -15.65 11.22 22.90
C SER A 50 -14.73 10.03 22.69
N PHE A 51 -15.22 8.91 22.14
CA PHE A 51 -14.37 7.77 21.80
C PHE A 51 -13.38 8.14 20.70
N LEU A 52 -13.83 8.81 19.63
CA LEU A 52 -12.95 9.22 18.53
C LEU A 52 -12.01 10.36 18.94
N GLN A 53 -12.39 11.21 19.91
CA GLN A 53 -11.48 12.22 20.46
C GLN A 53 -10.21 11.57 21.05
N VAL A 54 -10.35 10.43 21.73
CA VAL A 54 -9.23 9.71 22.35
C VAL A 54 -8.57 8.73 21.39
N MET A 55 -9.37 7.90 20.71
CA MET A 55 -8.88 6.78 19.89
C MET A 55 -8.66 7.14 18.43
N GLY A 56 -9.28 8.22 17.94
CA GLY A 56 -9.21 8.61 16.52
C GLY A 56 -7.79 8.76 16.00
N PRO A 57 -6.90 9.51 16.67
CA PRO A 57 -5.50 9.64 16.24
C PRO A 57 -4.77 8.30 16.15
N PHE A 58 -4.98 7.41 17.11
CA PHE A 58 -4.38 6.07 17.09
C PHE A 58 -4.93 5.20 15.95
N LEU A 59 -6.25 5.17 15.77
CA LEU A 59 -6.90 4.40 14.71
C LEU A 59 -6.52 4.91 13.33
N GLN A 60 -6.39 6.23 13.16
CA GLN A 60 -5.93 6.85 11.93
C GLN A 60 -4.49 6.39 11.60
N ILE A 61 -3.57 6.43 12.56
CA ILE A 61 -2.19 5.95 12.36
C ILE A 61 -2.19 4.47 11.98
N MET A 62 -2.98 3.65 12.67
CA MET A 62 -3.08 2.21 12.36
C MET A 62 -3.54 1.98 10.93
N LEU A 63 -4.52 2.72 10.45
CA LEU A 63 -5.11 2.52 9.13
C LEU A 63 -4.26 3.15 8.02
N ASP A 64 -3.84 4.42 8.19
CA ASP A 64 -3.10 5.18 7.18
C ASP A 64 -1.65 4.73 7.00
N TYR A 65 -1.01 4.27 8.06
CA TYR A 65 0.41 3.92 8.02
C TYR A 65 0.62 2.42 8.20
N VAL A 66 0.16 1.83 9.30
CA VAL A 66 0.50 0.45 9.62
C VAL A 66 -0.17 -0.53 8.68
N LEU A 67 -1.50 -0.50 8.60
CA LEU A 67 -2.26 -1.44 7.75
C LEU A 67 -2.01 -1.16 6.27
N ALA A 68 -1.98 0.11 5.85
CA ALA A 68 -1.80 0.47 4.44
C ALA A 68 -0.56 -0.16 3.80
N TYR A 69 0.57 -0.21 4.50
CA TYR A 69 1.78 -0.87 3.98
C TYR A 69 1.78 -2.38 4.24
N THR A 70 1.25 -2.83 5.38
CA THR A 70 1.20 -4.25 5.73
C THR A 70 0.39 -5.06 4.71
N VAL A 71 -0.76 -4.53 4.27
CA VAL A 71 -1.63 -5.23 3.31
C VAL A 71 -1.04 -5.35 1.90
N VAL A 72 -0.03 -4.54 1.54
CA VAL A 72 0.69 -4.73 0.26
C VAL A 72 1.34 -6.12 0.19
N GLY A 73 1.74 -6.67 1.34
CA GLY A 73 2.30 -8.02 1.45
C GLY A 73 1.38 -9.13 0.96
N PHE A 74 0.05 -8.86 0.86
CA PHE A 74 -0.90 -9.81 0.26
C PHE A 74 -0.63 -10.10 -1.22
N ALA A 75 0.19 -9.31 -1.92
CA ALA A 75 0.72 -9.68 -3.24
C ALA A 75 1.38 -11.07 -3.23
N GLY A 76 1.89 -11.52 -2.07
CA GLY A 76 2.53 -12.81 -1.88
C GLY A 76 1.63 -14.04 -2.10
N VAL A 77 0.30 -13.88 -2.17
CA VAL A 77 -0.62 -14.99 -2.54
C VAL A 77 -0.33 -15.51 -3.95
N PHE A 78 0.21 -14.67 -4.83
CA PHE A 78 0.60 -15.05 -6.20
C PHE A 78 2.01 -15.64 -6.31
N SER A 79 2.81 -15.62 -5.23
CA SER A 79 4.22 -16.06 -5.23
C SER A 79 4.37 -17.51 -5.70
N LYS A 80 3.57 -18.43 -5.16
CA LYS A 80 3.64 -19.86 -5.53
C LYS A 80 3.31 -20.07 -7.00
N THR A 81 2.25 -19.44 -7.49
CA THR A 81 1.81 -19.57 -8.90
C THR A 81 2.82 -18.96 -9.86
N PHE A 82 3.41 -17.81 -9.47
CA PHE A 82 4.50 -17.18 -10.21
C PHE A 82 5.71 -18.11 -10.37
N LYS A 83 6.13 -18.79 -9.29
CA LYS A 83 7.30 -19.67 -9.28
C LYS A 83 7.07 -20.98 -10.03
N ASN A 84 5.84 -21.47 -10.06
CA ASN A 84 5.47 -22.74 -10.65
C ASN A 84 5.15 -22.65 -12.16
N THR A 85 5.48 -21.52 -12.81
CA THR A 85 5.29 -21.37 -14.26
C THR A 85 6.59 -20.98 -14.95
N ASP A 86 6.88 -21.63 -16.09
CA ASP A 86 8.02 -21.28 -16.96
C ASP A 86 7.63 -20.21 -18.00
N SER A 87 6.33 -19.99 -18.20
CA SER A 87 5.82 -18.99 -19.15
C SER A 87 6.08 -17.57 -18.68
N LYS A 88 6.91 -16.83 -19.41
CA LYS A 88 7.18 -15.39 -19.14
C LYS A 88 5.90 -14.57 -19.11
N GLY A 89 4.95 -14.82 -20.02
CA GLY A 89 3.67 -14.11 -20.06
C GLY A 89 2.83 -14.34 -18.78
N LYS A 90 2.80 -15.59 -18.28
CA LYS A 90 2.11 -15.88 -17.00
C LYS A 90 2.83 -15.24 -15.82
N LYS A 91 4.17 -15.24 -15.78
CA LYS A 91 4.94 -14.54 -14.75
C LYS A 91 4.59 -13.07 -14.70
N VAL A 92 4.56 -12.38 -15.85
CA VAL A 92 4.14 -10.98 -15.97
C VAL A 92 2.71 -10.79 -15.47
N CYS A 93 1.78 -11.64 -15.90
CA CYS A 93 0.39 -11.56 -15.45
C CYS A 93 0.26 -11.64 -13.93
N TYR A 94 0.92 -12.63 -13.29
CA TYR A 94 0.86 -12.78 -11.83
C TYR A 94 1.48 -11.60 -11.10
N VAL A 95 2.57 -11.04 -11.62
CA VAL A 95 3.22 -9.87 -11.03
C VAL A 95 2.29 -8.63 -11.11
N ILE A 96 1.63 -8.43 -12.26
CA ILE A 96 0.65 -7.33 -12.40
C ILE A 96 -0.51 -7.54 -11.42
N LEU A 97 -1.09 -8.75 -11.39
CA LEU A 97 -2.22 -9.06 -10.51
C LEU A 97 -1.88 -8.85 -9.03
N GLY A 98 -0.73 -9.33 -8.59
CA GLY A 98 -0.33 -9.19 -7.19
C GLY A 98 0.03 -7.75 -6.82
N SER A 99 0.72 -7.01 -7.70
CA SER A 99 1.02 -5.60 -7.48
C SER A 99 -0.25 -4.75 -7.42
N ALA A 100 -1.21 -5.02 -8.32
CA ALA A 100 -2.51 -4.37 -8.31
C ALA A 100 -3.30 -4.74 -7.05
N PHE A 101 -3.35 -6.03 -6.68
CA PHE A 101 -4.09 -6.49 -5.51
C PHE A 101 -3.56 -5.86 -4.21
N GLY A 102 -2.26 -5.97 -3.93
CA GLY A 102 -1.66 -5.35 -2.76
C GLY A 102 -1.78 -3.83 -2.75
N GLY A 103 -1.62 -3.20 -3.91
CA GLY A 103 -1.76 -1.75 -4.06
C GLY A 103 -3.20 -1.25 -3.88
N LEU A 104 -4.19 -1.99 -4.39
CA LEU A 104 -5.61 -1.66 -4.19
C LEU A 104 -6.04 -1.84 -2.73
N LEU A 105 -5.53 -2.84 -2.02
CA LEU A 105 -5.76 -2.97 -0.58
C LEU A 105 -5.17 -1.77 0.19
N LYS A 106 -3.96 -1.34 -0.17
CA LYS A 106 -3.38 -0.11 0.38
C LYS A 106 -4.26 1.10 0.09
N TYR A 107 -4.69 1.27 -1.16
CA TYR A 107 -5.60 2.36 -1.56
C TYR A 107 -6.89 2.34 -0.74
N ALA A 108 -7.50 1.17 -0.54
CA ALA A 108 -8.71 1.03 0.28
C ALA A 108 -8.46 1.50 1.74
N CYS A 109 -7.32 1.14 2.35
CA CYS A 109 -6.95 1.64 3.68
C CYS A 109 -6.91 3.17 3.72
N HIS A 110 -6.26 3.81 2.75
CA HIS A 110 -6.18 5.28 2.69
C HIS A 110 -7.54 5.93 2.41
N VAL A 111 -8.37 5.33 1.54
CA VAL A 111 -9.72 5.85 1.30
C VAL A 111 -10.58 5.79 2.54
N ILE A 112 -10.53 4.68 3.29
CA ILE A 112 -11.27 4.52 4.54
C ILE A 112 -10.75 5.52 5.59
N ALA A 113 -9.43 5.64 5.74
CA ALA A 113 -8.83 6.60 6.66
C ALA A 113 -9.22 8.04 6.29
N GLY A 114 -9.16 8.39 5.01
CA GLY A 114 -9.56 9.69 4.51
C GLY A 114 -11.03 10.00 4.77
N GLY A 115 -11.92 9.03 4.50
CA GLY A 115 -13.35 9.19 4.70
C GLY A 115 -13.80 9.20 6.16
N VAL A 116 -13.04 8.56 7.06
CA VAL A 116 -13.40 8.49 8.50
C VAL A 116 -12.74 9.61 9.31
N PHE A 117 -11.49 9.97 9.00
CA PHE A 117 -10.69 10.82 9.87
C PHE A 117 -10.37 12.20 9.28
N TRP A 118 -10.33 12.33 7.94
CA TRP A 118 -9.80 13.51 7.27
C TRP A 118 -10.86 14.38 6.56
N LEU A 119 -12.16 14.03 6.66
CA LEU A 119 -13.22 14.89 6.12
C LEU A 119 -13.44 16.12 7.00
N ASN A 120 -13.94 17.20 6.38
CA ASN A 120 -14.32 18.46 7.02
C ASN A 120 -13.16 19.18 7.76
N GLN A 121 -11.93 19.03 7.24
CA GLN A 121 -10.75 19.72 7.74
C GLN A 121 -10.48 21.05 7.01
N GLY A 122 -11.38 21.47 6.12
CA GLY A 122 -11.27 22.70 5.35
C GLY A 122 -10.31 22.61 4.17
N SER A 123 -10.06 21.40 3.66
CA SER A 123 -9.18 21.14 2.52
C SER A 123 -9.96 21.05 1.22
N SER A 124 -9.29 21.26 0.09
CA SER A 124 -9.84 20.97 -1.23
C SER A 124 -8.77 20.42 -2.16
N PHE A 125 -9.17 19.56 -3.10
CA PHE A 125 -8.29 18.97 -4.09
C PHE A 125 -9.00 18.91 -5.43
N TRP A 126 -8.41 19.53 -6.48
CA TRP A 126 -9.01 19.65 -7.81
C TRP A 126 -10.43 20.24 -7.82
N GLY A 127 -10.71 21.19 -6.93
CA GLY A 127 -12.01 21.83 -6.82
C GLY A 127 -13.07 20.99 -6.07
N ILE A 128 -12.69 19.85 -5.50
CA ILE A 128 -13.55 19.01 -4.67
C ILE A 128 -13.22 19.28 -3.21
N ASN A 129 -14.22 19.67 -2.43
CA ASN A 129 -14.07 19.92 -1.00
C ASN A 129 -14.01 18.59 -0.24
N ASP A 130 -13.38 18.62 0.94
CA ASP A 130 -13.23 17.47 1.83
C ASP A 130 -14.48 17.19 2.69
N ASP A 131 -15.66 17.42 2.12
CA ASP A 131 -16.98 17.22 2.76
C ASP A 131 -17.62 15.86 2.39
N SER A 132 -16.96 15.07 1.56
CA SER A 132 -17.50 13.82 1.04
C SER A 132 -16.46 12.72 0.80
N TRP A 133 -16.90 11.48 0.78
CA TRP A 133 -16.10 10.33 0.42
C TRP A 133 -15.47 10.45 -0.97
N LEU A 134 -16.11 11.19 -1.89
CA LEU A 134 -15.56 11.44 -3.22
C LEU A 134 -14.19 12.11 -3.15
N TYR A 135 -14.03 13.09 -2.23
CA TYR A 135 -12.74 13.71 -1.97
C TYR A 135 -11.69 12.67 -1.58
N SER A 136 -12.00 11.79 -0.62
CA SER A 136 -11.08 10.75 -0.18
C SER A 136 -10.68 9.80 -1.30
N PHE A 137 -11.63 9.37 -2.15
CA PHE A 137 -11.34 8.54 -3.32
C PHE A 137 -10.37 9.24 -4.29
N ILE A 138 -10.66 10.47 -4.67
CA ILE A 138 -9.87 11.18 -5.68
C ILE A 138 -8.50 11.56 -5.12
N TYR A 139 -8.44 12.11 -3.92
CA TYR A 139 -7.20 12.51 -3.29
C TYR A 139 -6.24 11.34 -3.11
N ASN A 140 -6.71 10.24 -2.51
CA ASN A 140 -5.88 9.06 -2.30
C ASN A 140 -5.56 8.33 -3.62
N GLY A 141 -6.47 8.34 -4.59
CA GLY A 141 -6.25 7.81 -5.94
C GLY A 141 -5.13 8.52 -6.68
N ALA A 142 -5.01 9.82 -6.52
CA ALA A 142 -4.02 10.64 -7.22
C ALA A 142 -2.55 10.25 -6.92
N TYR A 143 -2.27 9.62 -5.80
CA TYR A 143 -0.93 9.10 -5.50
C TYR A 143 -0.86 7.57 -5.42
N CYS A 144 -1.90 6.89 -4.96
CA CYS A 144 -1.89 5.41 -4.86
C CYS A 144 -1.87 4.74 -6.24
N ILE A 145 -2.68 5.24 -7.20
CA ILE A 145 -2.72 4.64 -8.53
C ILE A 145 -1.38 4.79 -9.28
N PRO A 146 -0.74 5.96 -9.34
CA PRO A 146 0.62 6.06 -9.88
C PRO A 146 1.63 5.14 -9.17
N ASN A 147 1.56 5.00 -7.84
CA ASN A 147 2.45 4.10 -7.09
C ASN A 147 2.26 2.63 -7.51
N ILE A 148 1.00 2.19 -7.71
CA ILE A 148 0.70 0.83 -8.19
C ILE A 148 1.30 0.61 -9.58
N ILE A 149 1.12 1.58 -10.48
CA ILE A 149 1.61 1.51 -11.86
C ILE A 149 3.15 1.47 -11.88
N ILE A 150 3.81 2.38 -11.19
CA ILE A 150 5.28 2.49 -11.17
C ILE A 150 5.89 1.24 -10.54
N CYS A 151 5.45 0.84 -9.35
CA CYS A 151 5.97 -0.36 -8.70
C CYS A 151 5.66 -1.62 -9.48
N GLY A 152 4.46 -1.74 -10.05
CA GLY A 152 4.07 -2.84 -10.92
C GLY A 152 4.94 -2.94 -12.17
N ALA A 153 5.24 -1.82 -12.83
CA ALA A 153 6.13 -1.77 -13.98
C ALA A 153 7.56 -2.25 -13.63
N VAL A 154 8.11 -1.81 -12.50
CA VAL A 154 9.42 -2.29 -12.03
C VAL A 154 9.39 -3.80 -11.74
N MET A 155 8.32 -4.29 -11.13
CA MET A 155 8.15 -5.73 -10.87
C MET A 155 8.03 -6.54 -12.17
N VAL A 156 7.41 -5.99 -13.23
CA VAL A 156 7.38 -6.61 -14.56
C VAL A 156 8.79 -6.69 -15.16
N ILE A 157 9.59 -5.63 -15.04
CA ILE A 157 10.99 -5.64 -15.46
C ILE A 157 11.77 -6.73 -14.72
N PHE A 158 11.59 -6.86 -13.41
CA PHE A 158 12.22 -7.93 -12.64
C PHE A 158 11.77 -9.32 -13.10
N ALA A 159 10.48 -9.52 -13.37
CA ALA A 159 9.98 -10.81 -13.83
C ALA A 159 10.50 -11.20 -15.23
N LEU A 160 10.80 -10.23 -16.09
CA LEU A 160 11.27 -10.48 -17.46
C LEU A 160 12.79 -10.65 -17.58
N TYR A 161 13.55 -9.82 -16.84
CA TYR A 161 14.99 -9.66 -17.05
C TYR A 161 15.83 -10.02 -15.82
N TYR A 162 15.24 -9.99 -14.62
CA TYR A 162 15.93 -10.18 -13.35
C TYR A 162 15.16 -11.14 -12.43
N ASP A 163 14.57 -12.18 -12.98
CA ASP A 163 13.70 -13.11 -12.25
C ASP A 163 14.37 -13.74 -11.02
N LYS A 164 15.70 -13.90 -11.03
CA LYS A 164 16.49 -14.35 -9.89
C LYS A 164 16.28 -13.48 -8.62
N LEU A 165 15.90 -12.22 -8.77
CA LEU A 165 15.55 -11.38 -7.63
C LEU A 165 14.26 -11.81 -6.96
N LEU A 166 13.36 -12.46 -7.71
CA LEU A 166 12.06 -12.91 -7.25
C LEU A 166 12.05 -14.40 -6.83
N PHE A 167 13.18 -15.10 -7.04
CA PHE A 167 13.37 -16.47 -6.57
C PHE A 167 14.31 -16.47 -5.34
N PRO A 168 14.04 -17.28 -4.30
CA PRO A 168 15.00 -17.48 -3.23
C PRO A 168 16.24 -18.16 -3.82
N ASN A 169 17.41 -17.69 -3.45
CA ASN A 169 18.60 -18.53 -3.63
C ASN A 169 18.44 -19.68 -2.65
N ASP A 170 18.48 -20.92 -3.14
CA ASP A 170 18.60 -22.07 -2.28
C ASP A 170 19.90 -21.88 -1.51
N ILE A 171 19.80 -21.68 -0.19
CA ILE A 171 20.94 -21.73 0.70
C ILE A 171 21.22 -23.24 0.79
N SER A 172 22.12 -23.71 -0.12
CA SER A 172 22.70 -25.05 -0.06
C SER A 172 23.53 -25.18 1.21
#